data_61fbba73c9bfb73bd5ace72a32a34caa
#
_entry.id   61fbba73c9bfb73bd5ace72a32a34caa
#
_cell.length_a   1.000
_cell.length_b   1.000
_cell.length_c   1.000
_cell.angle_alpha   90.00
_cell.angle_beta   90.00
_cell.angle_gamma   90.00
#
_symmetry.space_group_name_H-M   'P 1'
#
loop_
_entity.id
_entity.type
_entity.pdbx_description
1 polymer ?
#
loop_
_entity_poly.entity_id
_entity_poly.type
_entity_poly.pdbx_seq_one_letter_code
_entity_poly.pdbx_strand_id
1 'polypeptide(L)'
;MGFRYTGIRVRNLDRSIDFYTKVLGMRVTWRMKIRETGGAIAVLKSPRGTQRLELNWYPPNGRYRRYRQGDELDHLAFAVPDVDSFLRDHRGDFKVVMRPFDEGTDRLAYVTDPDGVWVELMSPRRSRRKPARRESR
;
A
#
# COMPACT_ATOMS: atom_id res chain seq x y z
N MET A 1 -1.53 11.24 -24.63
CA MET A 1 -1.49 11.59 -23.18
C MET A 1 -1.43 10.32 -22.35
N GLY A 2 -0.75 10.30 -21.19
CA GLY A 2 -0.67 9.14 -20.30
C GLY A 2 -0.60 9.56 -18.84
N PHE A 3 -1.32 8.82 -17.96
CA PHE A 3 -1.24 9.00 -16.52
C PHE A 3 0.15 8.56 -16.03
N ARG A 4 0.84 9.39 -15.24
CA ARG A 4 2.24 9.18 -14.89
C ARG A 4 2.44 8.59 -13.50
N TYR A 5 1.81 9.17 -12.48
CA TYR A 5 1.93 8.75 -11.08
C TYR A 5 0.83 9.35 -10.22
N THR A 6 0.70 8.83 -9.01
CA THR A 6 -0.09 9.41 -7.93
C THR A 6 0.86 10.03 -6.91
N GLY A 7 0.64 11.28 -6.52
CA GLY A 7 1.40 11.95 -5.47
C GLY A 7 0.59 12.00 -4.17
N ILE A 8 1.20 11.61 -3.07
CA ILE A 8 0.63 11.73 -1.72
C ILE A 8 1.56 12.52 -0.80
N ARG A 9 0.98 13.25 0.14
CA ARG A 9 1.75 13.91 1.19
C ARG A 9 2.05 12.94 2.32
N VAL A 10 3.28 13.01 2.85
CA VAL A 10 3.72 12.18 3.96
C VAL A 10 4.27 13.05 5.09
N ARG A 11 4.08 12.62 6.33
CA ARG A 11 4.56 13.31 7.50
C ARG A 11 6.07 13.13 7.71
N ASN A 12 6.59 11.94 7.40
CA ASN A 12 7.99 11.60 7.51
C ASN A 12 8.40 10.78 6.29
N LEU A 13 9.24 11.36 5.43
CA LEU A 13 9.61 10.77 4.15
C LEU A 13 10.32 9.41 4.31
N ASP A 14 11.30 9.33 5.20
CA ASP A 14 12.08 8.10 5.38
C ASP A 14 11.22 6.96 5.94
N ARG A 15 10.34 7.26 6.88
CA ARG A 15 9.39 6.28 7.43
C ARG A 15 8.42 5.76 6.36
N SER A 16 7.91 6.63 5.52
CA SER A 16 7.03 6.24 4.43
C SER A 16 7.78 5.46 3.36
N ILE A 17 9.00 5.87 3.00
CA ILE A 17 9.86 5.10 2.08
C ILE A 17 10.07 3.68 2.62
N ASP A 18 10.41 3.54 3.89
CA ASP A 18 10.61 2.22 4.52
C ASP A 18 9.35 1.35 4.43
N PHE A 19 8.19 1.91 4.70
CA PHE A 19 6.94 1.18 4.59
C PHE A 19 6.68 0.69 3.16
N TYR A 20 6.70 1.60 2.18
CA TYR A 20 6.38 1.25 0.80
C TYR A 20 7.44 0.36 0.14
N THR A 21 8.69 0.41 0.59
CA THR A 21 9.77 -0.45 0.06
C THR A 21 9.90 -1.77 0.81
N LYS A 22 10.04 -1.75 2.13
CA LYS A 22 10.31 -2.95 2.93
C LYS A 22 9.07 -3.81 3.14
N VAL A 23 7.89 -3.19 3.28
CA VAL A 23 6.63 -3.91 3.50
C VAL A 23 5.94 -4.23 2.18
N LEU A 24 5.74 -3.23 1.31
CA LEU A 24 4.97 -3.38 0.06
C LEU A 24 5.84 -3.67 -1.17
N GLY A 25 7.16 -3.76 -1.03
CA GLY A 25 8.07 -4.21 -2.08
C GLY A 25 8.32 -3.23 -3.21
N MET A 26 7.93 -1.96 -3.07
CA MET A 26 8.25 -0.95 -4.07
C MET A 26 9.75 -0.61 -4.07
N ARG A 27 10.22 0.03 -5.13
CA ARG A 27 11.61 0.49 -5.26
C ARG A 27 11.65 1.99 -5.47
N VAL A 28 12.54 2.69 -4.75
CA VAL A 28 12.83 4.10 -5.01
C VAL A 28 13.57 4.21 -6.32
N THR A 29 13.00 4.97 -7.26
CA THR A 29 13.61 5.24 -8.56
C THR A 29 14.25 6.62 -8.64
N TRP A 30 13.82 7.54 -7.79
CA TRP A 30 14.30 8.91 -7.81
C TRP A 30 14.00 9.64 -6.51
N ARG A 31 14.92 10.52 -6.08
CA ARG A 31 14.76 11.41 -4.92
C ARG A 31 15.24 12.81 -5.28
N MET A 32 14.57 13.83 -4.73
CA MET A 32 14.94 15.24 -4.94
C MET A 32 14.58 16.08 -3.72
N LYS A 33 15.42 17.08 -3.43
CA LYS A 33 15.06 18.20 -2.56
C LYS A 33 14.49 19.35 -3.38
N ILE A 34 13.44 19.98 -2.91
CA ILE A 34 12.78 21.12 -3.56
C ILE A 34 13.31 22.39 -2.88
N ARG A 35 14.14 23.15 -3.60
CA ARG A 35 14.75 24.39 -3.05
C ARG A 35 13.72 25.42 -2.62
N GLU A 36 12.68 25.60 -3.40
CA GLU A 36 11.67 26.65 -3.23
C GLU A 36 10.84 26.45 -1.96
N THR A 37 10.61 25.24 -1.55
CA THR A 37 9.77 24.89 -0.39
C THR A 37 10.54 24.32 0.78
N GLY A 38 11.80 23.90 0.57
CA GLY A 38 12.56 23.09 1.52
C GLY A 38 12.04 21.65 1.65
N GLY A 39 11.11 21.25 0.79
CA GLY A 39 10.52 19.92 0.76
C GLY A 39 11.44 18.87 0.14
N ALA A 40 10.99 17.63 0.15
CA ALA A 40 11.67 16.50 -0.47
C ALA A 40 10.66 15.54 -1.10
N ILE A 41 11.06 14.93 -2.20
CA ILE A 41 10.25 13.99 -2.97
C ILE A 41 11.00 12.66 -3.10
N ALA A 42 10.26 11.57 -3.05
CA ALA A 42 10.73 10.24 -3.48
C ALA A 42 9.71 9.66 -4.44
N VAL A 43 10.17 9.19 -5.60
CA VAL A 43 9.35 8.46 -6.56
C VAL A 43 9.64 6.97 -6.43
N LEU A 44 8.61 6.19 -6.21
CA LEU A 44 8.67 4.76 -6.05
C LEU A 44 7.96 4.09 -7.22
N LYS A 45 8.47 2.93 -7.62
CA LYS A 45 7.88 2.12 -8.68
C LYS A 45 7.57 0.73 -8.16
N SER A 46 6.43 0.20 -8.56
CA SER A 46 6.12 -1.22 -8.34
C SER A 46 7.04 -2.09 -9.21
N PRO A 47 7.60 -3.19 -8.69
CA PRO A 47 8.43 -4.11 -9.50
C PRO A 47 7.67 -4.73 -10.67
N ARG A 48 6.38 -4.94 -10.49
CA ARG A 48 5.46 -5.42 -11.53
C ARG A 48 4.49 -4.31 -11.90
N GLY A 49 4.33 -4.07 -13.19
CA GLY A 49 3.47 -3.02 -13.71
C GLY A 49 4.18 -1.67 -13.88
N THR A 50 3.40 -0.66 -14.21
CA THR A 50 3.88 0.69 -14.56
C THR A 50 3.55 1.74 -13.51
N GLN A 51 2.83 1.36 -12.45
CA GLN A 51 2.37 2.28 -11.41
C GLN A 51 3.53 2.88 -10.65
N ARG A 52 3.44 4.18 -10.43
CA ARG A 52 4.39 4.96 -9.63
C ARG A 52 3.66 5.73 -8.56
N LEU A 53 4.30 5.80 -7.40
CA LEU A 53 3.85 6.58 -6.25
C LEU A 53 4.91 7.64 -5.95
N GLU A 54 4.50 8.90 -5.87
CA GLU A 54 5.37 9.98 -5.42
C GLU A 54 5.03 10.33 -3.98
N LEU A 55 6.02 10.25 -3.10
CA LEU A 55 5.92 10.67 -1.71
C LEU A 55 6.44 12.09 -1.59
N ASN A 56 5.60 12.98 -1.10
CA ASN A 56 5.89 14.41 -1.00
C ASN A 56 5.93 14.83 0.47
N TRP A 57 7.11 15.22 0.94
CA TRP A 57 7.30 15.78 2.27
C TRP A 57 7.60 17.28 2.18
N TYR A 58 7.00 18.03 3.10
CA TYR A 58 7.27 19.46 3.25
C TYR A 58 7.67 19.77 4.70
N PRO A 59 8.48 20.85 4.96
CA PRO A 59 8.82 21.28 6.30
C PRO A 59 7.57 21.49 7.17
N PRO A 60 7.71 21.43 8.52
CA PRO A 60 6.58 21.50 9.45
C PRO A 60 5.66 22.72 9.28
N ASN A 61 6.17 23.83 8.71
CA ASN A 61 5.37 25.02 8.41
C ASN A 61 4.51 24.86 7.13
N GLY A 62 4.77 23.86 6.29
CA GLY A 62 3.92 23.52 5.16
C GLY A 62 2.74 22.67 5.66
N ARG A 63 1.58 23.20 5.54
CA ARG A 63 0.25 22.70 5.91
C ARG A 63 0.01 21.19 5.68
N TYR A 64 0.71 20.28 6.44
CA TYR A 64 0.36 18.87 6.46
C TYR A 64 -0.98 18.69 7.18
N ARG A 65 -1.97 18.18 6.47
CA ARG A 65 -3.22 17.71 7.05
C ARG A 65 -3.17 16.19 7.15
N ARG A 66 -3.40 15.68 8.36
CA ARG A 66 -3.47 14.24 8.57
C ARG A 66 -4.56 13.64 7.69
N TYR A 67 -4.21 12.56 7.00
CA TYR A 67 -5.18 11.77 6.24
C TYR A 67 -6.33 11.32 7.15
N ARG A 68 -7.53 11.41 6.62
CA ARG A 68 -8.74 10.85 7.23
C ARG A 68 -9.41 9.97 6.20
N GLN A 69 -9.90 8.81 6.63
CA GLN A 69 -10.75 7.97 5.79
C GLN A 69 -11.99 8.76 5.36
N GLY A 70 -12.27 8.78 4.07
CA GLY A 70 -13.29 9.65 3.46
C GLY A 70 -12.74 10.93 2.82
N ASP A 71 -11.41 11.18 2.89
CA ASP A 71 -10.75 12.17 2.05
C ASP A 71 -10.78 11.70 0.57
N GLU A 72 -10.45 12.59 -0.36
CA GLU A 72 -10.51 12.30 -1.81
C GLU A 72 -9.63 11.12 -2.25
N LEU A 73 -8.50 10.89 -1.59
CA LEU A 73 -7.76 9.64 -1.70
C LEU A 73 -8.43 8.60 -0.82
N ASP A 74 -9.18 7.69 -1.43
CA ASP A 74 -9.88 6.64 -0.68
C ASP A 74 -8.89 5.58 -0.17
N HIS A 75 -8.15 4.95 -1.05
CA HIS A 75 -7.11 3.98 -0.71
C HIS A 75 -6.13 3.74 -1.86
N LEU A 76 -5.03 3.07 -1.55
CA LEU A 76 -4.10 2.49 -2.51
C LEU A 76 -4.27 0.98 -2.51
N ALA A 77 -4.19 0.31 -3.67
CA ALA A 77 -4.33 -1.14 -3.77
C ALA A 77 -3.03 -1.82 -4.19
N PHE A 78 -2.69 -2.92 -3.53
CA PHE A 78 -1.51 -3.74 -3.82
C PHE A 78 -1.90 -5.20 -3.97
N ALA A 79 -1.46 -5.82 -5.07
CA ALA A 79 -1.55 -7.26 -5.23
C ALA A 79 -0.43 -7.94 -4.41
N VAL A 80 -0.80 -8.93 -3.62
CA VAL A 80 0.11 -9.77 -2.84
C VAL A 80 -0.15 -11.24 -3.20
N PRO A 81 0.82 -12.14 -3.03
CA PRO A 81 0.61 -13.55 -3.37
C PRO A 81 -0.52 -14.21 -2.58
N ASP A 82 -0.66 -13.90 -1.28
CA ASP A 82 -1.69 -14.42 -0.39
C ASP A 82 -1.91 -13.43 0.75
N VAL A 83 -3.12 -12.91 0.88
CA VAL A 83 -3.46 -11.88 1.87
C VAL A 83 -3.26 -12.37 3.30
N ASP A 84 -3.71 -13.58 3.64
CA ASP A 84 -3.60 -14.09 5.00
C ASP A 84 -2.15 -14.31 5.43
N SER A 85 -1.32 -14.86 4.53
CA SER A 85 0.12 -15.05 4.79
C SER A 85 0.83 -13.69 4.92
N PHE A 86 0.51 -12.75 4.05
CA PHE A 86 1.09 -11.41 4.09
C PHE A 86 0.83 -10.71 5.43
N LEU A 87 -0.40 -10.78 5.93
CA LEU A 87 -0.75 -10.19 7.22
C LEU A 87 0.00 -10.85 8.39
N ARG A 88 0.23 -12.17 8.34
CA ARG A 88 1.02 -12.86 9.36
C ARG A 88 2.49 -12.47 9.32
N ASP A 89 3.08 -12.44 8.13
CA ASP A 89 4.51 -12.20 7.94
C ASP A 89 4.89 -10.74 8.27
N HIS A 90 3.94 -9.82 8.13
CA HIS A 90 4.12 -8.39 8.40
C HIS A 90 3.39 -7.91 9.67
N ARG A 91 3.13 -8.81 10.60
CA ARG A 91 2.52 -8.45 11.88
C ARG A 91 3.37 -7.41 12.61
N GLY A 92 2.74 -6.28 12.97
CA GLY A 92 3.40 -5.17 13.63
C GLY A 92 3.92 -4.06 12.69
N ASP A 93 3.95 -4.31 11.38
CA ASP A 93 4.40 -3.30 10.39
C ASP A 93 3.29 -2.29 10.04
N PHE A 94 2.04 -2.63 10.31
CA PHE A 94 0.86 -1.83 10.03
C PHE A 94 -0.30 -2.16 10.97
N LYS A 95 -1.32 -1.32 10.95
CA LYS A 95 -2.60 -1.60 11.58
C LYS A 95 -3.56 -2.22 10.56
N VAL A 96 -4.21 -3.33 10.91
CA VAL A 96 -5.31 -3.91 10.13
C VAL A 96 -6.59 -3.15 10.45
N VAL A 97 -7.21 -2.52 9.46
CA VAL A 97 -8.47 -1.77 9.61
C VAL A 97 -9.68 -2.54 9.11
N MET A 98 -9.48 -3.46 8.16
CA MET A 98 -10.49 -4.46 7.78
C MET A 98 -9.85 -5.84 7.66
N ARG A 99 -10.38 -6.79 8.42
CA ARG A 99 -9.92 -8.19 8.39
C ARG A 99 -10.18 -8.83 7.03
N PRO A 100 -9.43 -9.90 6.67
CA PRO A 100 -9.61 -10.58 5.40
C PRO A 100 -11.05 -11.02 5.14
N PHE A 101 -11.55 -10.70 3.96
CA PHE A 101 -12.86 -11.13 3.46
C PHE A 101 -12.76 -11.47 1.96
N ASP A 102 -13.73 -12.22 1.48
CA ASP A 102 -13.82 -12.60 0.08
C ASP A 102 -14.79 -11.68 -0.65
N GLU A 103 -14.37 -11.18 -1.82
CA GLU A 103 -15.21 -10.40 -2.74
C GLU A 103 -14.99 -10.90 -4.16
N GLY A 104 -16.03 -11.45 -4.77
CA GLY A 104 -15.91 -12.06 -6.11
C GLY A 104 -14.86 -13.19 -6.12
N THR A 105 -13.86 -13.05 -6.97
CA THR A 105 -12.74 -13.99 -7.12
C THR A 105 -11.55 -13.66 -6.23
N ASP A 106 -11.61 -12.55 -5.50
CA ASP A 106 -10.49 -12.03 -4.73
C ASP A 106 -10.70 -12.19 -3.22
N ARG A 107 -9.57 -12.24 -2.52
CA ARG A 107 -9.49 -12.11 -1.08
C ARG A 107 -8.84 -10.78 -0.75
N LEU A 108 -9.52 -9.98 0.05
CA LEU A 108 -9.17 -8.61 0.35
C LEU A 108 -8.91 -8.40 1.84
N ALA A 109 -8.07 -7.43 2.18
CA ALA A 109 -7.94 -6.86 3.51
C ALA A 109 -7.49 -5.41 3.38
N TYR A 110 -7.71 -4.60 4.42
CA TYR A 110 -7.20 -3.22 4.46
C TYR A 110 -6.29 -3.03 5.66
N VAL A 111 -5.16 -2.39 5.40
CA VAL A 111 -4.19 -1.98 6.40
C VAL A 111 -3.93 -0.48 6.28
N THR A 112 -3.19 0.10 7.22
CA THR A 112 -2.80 1.52 7.13
C THR A 112 -1.32 1.66 6.85
N ASP A 113 -0.96 2.68 6.06
CA ASP A 113 0.41 3.17 5.98
C ASP A 113 0.79 3.95 7.25
N PRO A 114 2.04 4.47 7.39
CA PRO A 114 2.45 5.23 8.56
C PRO A 114 1.65 6.50 8.85
N ASP A 115 0.98 7.07 7.86
CA ASP A 115 0.16 8.28 7.98
C ASP A 115 -1.35 7.97 8.13
N GLY A 116 -1.71 6.69 8.14
CA GLY A 116 -3.09 6.24 8.25
C GLY A 116 -3.83 6.13 6.91
N VAL A 117 -3.13 6.30 5.78
CA VAL A 117 -3.72 6.05 4.45
C VAL A 117 -4.10 4.58 4.35
N TRP A 118 -5.30 4.32 3.89
CA TRP A 118 -5.76 2.95 3.70
C TRP A 118 -5.06 2.30 2.51
N VAL A 119 -4.59 1.10 2.73
CA VAL A 119 -3.96 0.25 1.73
C VAL A 119 -4.74 -1.05 1.62
N GLU A 120 -5.36 -1.26 0.48
CA GLU A 120 -6.01 -2.51 0.12
C GLU A 120 -4.96 -3.55 -0.26
N LEU A 121 -5.02 -4.71 0.35
CA LEU A 121 -4.26 -5.88 -0.04
C LEU A 121 -5.20 -6.84 -0.76
N MET A 122 -4.79 -7.34 -1.92
CA MET A 122 -5.61 -8.25 -2.72
C MET A 122 -4.81 -9.44 -3.24
N SER A 123 -5.42 -10.59 -3.21
CA SER A 123 -4.90 -11.82 -3.79
C SER A 123 -6.04 -12.67 -4.35
N PRO A 124 -5.78 -13.62 -5.26
CA PRO A 124 -6.80 -14.58 -5.66
C PRO A 124 -7.37 -15.31 -4.45
N ARG A 125 -8.68 -15.50 -4.45
CA ARG A 125 -9.35 -16.31 -3.45
C ARG A 125 -8.87 -17.77 -3.54
N ARG A 126 -8.51 -18.37 -2.40
CA ARG A 126 -8.20 -19.80 -2.36
C ARG A 126 -9.43 -20.61 -2.78
N SER A 127 -9.30 -21.44 -3.81
CA SER A 127 -10.36 -22.39 -4.15
C SER A 127 -10.59 -23.33 -2.95
N ARG A 128 -11.83 -23.47 -2.52
CA ARG A 128 -12.17 -24.55 -1.57
C ARG A 128 -11.78 -25.87 -2.24
N ARG A 129 -10.74 -26.54 -1.75
CA ARG A 129 -10.50 -27.95 -2.11
C ARG A 129 -11.79 -28.71 -1.79
N LYS A 130 -12.47 -29.22 -2.83
CA LYS A 130 -13.54 -30.21 -2.60
C LYS A 130 -12.91 -31.35 -1.79
N PRO A 131 -13.53 -31.77 -0.67
CA PRO A 131 -13.05 -32.95 0.02
C PRO A 131 -13.03 -34.11 -0.98
N ALA A 132 -11.93 -34.84 -1.00
CA ALA A 132 -11.82 -36.04 -1.82
C ALA A 132 -13.04 -36.93 -1.52
N ARG A 133 -13.80 -37.29 -2.57
CA ARG A 133 -14.83 -38.33 -2.43
C ARG A 133 -14.14 -39.55 -1.88
N ARG A 134 -14.47 -39.95 -0.67
CA ARG A 134 -14.17 -41.31 -0.19
C ARG A 134 -14.95 -42.24 -1.10
N GLU A 135 -14.24 -42.94 -1.97
CA GLU A 135 -14.81 -44.11 -2.62
C GLU A 135 -15.05 -45.13 -1.53
N SER A 136 -16.33 -45.38 -1.23
CA SER A 136 -16.77 -46.52 -0.44
C SER A 136 -16.57 -47.81 -1.27
N ARG A 137 -15.70 -48.65 -0.80
CA ARG A 137 -15.63 -50.07 -1.26
C ARG A 137 -16.78 -50.85 -0.70
#